data_9eae933532591b36820e0a14be472a3c
#
_entry.id   9eae933532591b36820e0a14be472a3c
#
_cell.length_a   1.000
_cell.length_b   1.000
_cell.length_c   1.000
_cell.angle_alpha   90.00
_cell.angle_beta   90.00
_cell.angle_gamma   90.00
#
_symmetry.space_group_name_H-M   'P 1'
#
loop_
_entity.id
_entity.type
_entity.pdbx_description
1 polymer ?
#
loop_
_entity_poly.entity_id
_entity_poly.type
_entity_poly.pdbx_seq_one_letter_code
_entity_poly.pdbx_strand_id
1 'polypeptide(L)'
;MKRRDFIKQSAAITGGITLTGICSTIISSCNTYETFKISLAEWSLHRSLQSGDIDHLDFYSIAKNEFGISAVEYVNSFFFDKAKNLTYLNEMKTRADDLGVKSLLIMCDNEGNLGDPDSKKRTQAIENHYKWAEAAQYLGCHSIRVNARSFGTYDEQIELATDGLRRLTEFGDTLDINTIVENHGGLSSNGEWLSTVMEKVDHPRVGTLPDFGNFLLEEDVWYDRYKGMKELMPYAKAVSAKSHEFDNNGNETGTDYYKMLKIVLDAGYDGYVGIEYEGTVHSEMEGIRLTLELLKKVRKK
;
A
#
# COMPACT_ATOMS: atom_id res chain seq x y z
N MET A 1 -21.28 -42.17 -2.41
CA MET A 1 -21.08 -42.33 -3.88
C MET A 1 -19.83 -41.52 -4.26
N LYS A 2 -18.83 -42.22 -4.80
CA LYS A 2 -17.48 -41.64 -5.02
C LYS A 2 -17.42 -40.93 -6.37
N ARG A 3 -16.73 -39.78 -6.41
CA ARG A 3 -16.53 -38.84 -7.54
C ARG A 3 -15.86 -39.41 -8.81
N ARG A 4 -15.90 -40.73 -9.07
CA ARG A 4 -15.16 -41.41 -10.15
C ARG A 4 -16.00 -41.95 -11.31
N ASP A 5 -17.33 -41.79 -11.29
CA ASP A 5 -18.22 -42.47 -12.27
C ASP A 5 -18.84 -41.52 -13.32
N PHE A 6 -18.36 -40.28 -13.44
CA PHE A 6 -18.92 -39.30 -14.40
C PHE A 6 -18.12 -39.14 -15.73
N ILE A 7 -17.05 -39.89 -15.94
CA ILE A 7 -16.18 -39.73 -17.13
C ILE A 7 -16.26 -40.94 -18.09
N LYS A 8 -17.30 -41.73 -18.09
CA LYS A 8 -17.40 -42.90 -19.00
C LYS A 8 -18.70 -43.02 -19.82
N GLN A 9 -19.29 -41.93 -20.25
CA GLN A 9 -20.38 -42.00 -21.24
C GLN A 9 -20.38 -40.76 -22.13
N SER A 10 -19.53 -40.73 -23.15
CA SER A 10 -19.74 -39.98 -24.38
C SER A 10 -18.65 -40.35 -25.40
N ALA A 11 -18.68 -41.57 -25.90
CA ALA A 11 -17.96 -41.92 -27.12
C ALA A 11 -18.90 -42.83 -27.93
N ALA A 12 -19.49 -42.28 -28.97
CA ALA A 12 -19.83 -42.90 -30.24
C ALA A 12 -21.07 -42.25 -30.88
N ILE A 13 -20.85 -41.33 -31.81
CA ILE A 13 -21.65 -41.22 -33.05
C ILE A 13 -20.69 -40.80 -34.14
N THR A 14 -20.43 -41.72 -35.03
CA THR A 14 -19.75 -41.57 -36.34
C THR A 14 -20.75 -41.08 -37.37
N GLY A 15 -20.34 -40.13 -38.24
CA GLY A 15 -21.10 -39.90 -39.49
C GLY A 15 -20.82 -38.59 -40.17
N GLY A 16 -19.88 -38.56 -41.15
CA GLY A 16 -20.09 -37.98 -42.49
C GLY A 16 -19.87 -36.47 -42.73
N ILE A 17 -18.66 -36.13 -43.16
CA ILE A 17 -18.30 -35.31 -44.34
C ILE A 17 -19.02 -33.95 -44.58
N THR A 18 -18.29 -32.82 -44.48
CA THR A 18 -17.93 -31.96 -45.65
C THR A 18 -16.90 -30.92 -45.22
N LEU A 19 -15.76 -30.86 -45.96
CA LEU A 19 -14.78 -29.78 -45.85
C LEU A 19 -15.36 -28.48 -46.38
N THR A 20 -15.58 -27.50 -45.51
CA THR A 20 -15.55 -26.08 -45.86
C THR A 20 -14.59 -25.42 -44.85
N GLY A 21 -13.49 -24.91 -45.38
CA GLY A 21 -12.46 -24.24 -44.62
C GLY A 21 -12.99 -22.99 -43.91
N ILE A 22 -13.23 -23.13 -42.63
CA ILE A 22 -13.37 -21.99 -41.74
C ILE A 22 -12.01 -21.75 -41.12
N CYS A 23 -11.30 -20.77 -41.66
CA CYS A 23 -10.10 -20.21 -41.04
C CYS A 23 -10.52 -19.60 -39.71
N SER A 24 -10.50 -20.42 -38.66
CA SER A 24 -10.68 -19.93 -37.29
C SER A 24 -9.41 -19.16 -36.94
N THR A 25 -9.45 -17.86 -37.15
CA THR A 25 -8.50 -16.95 -36.51
C THR A 25 -8.67 -17.14 -35.00
N ILE A 26 -7.78 -17.92 -34.40
CA ILE A 26 -7.58 -17.93 -32.96
C ILE A 26 -7.09 -16.52 -32.62
N ILE A 27 -8.03 -15.65 -32.24
CA ILE A 27 -7.70 -14.42 -31.55
C ILE A 27 -7.17 -14.90 -30.18
N SER A 28 -5.87 -15.10 -30.11
CA SER A 28 -5.17 -15.23 -28.83
C SER A 28 -5.34 -13.89 -28.15
N SER A 29 -6.41 -13.74 -27.36
CA SER A 29 -6.46 -12.65 -26.40
C SER A 29 -5.32 -12.92 -25.43
N CYS A 30 -4.17 -12.25 -25.63
CA CYS A 30 -3.21 -12.06 -24.58
C CYS A 30 -3.93 -11.31 -23.45
N ASN A 31 -4.57 -12.03 -22.55
CA ASN A 31 -4.87 -11.53 -21.25
C ASN A 31 -3.51 -11.32 -20.56
N THR A 32 -2.93 -10.14 -20.74
CA THR A 32 -1.88 -9.67 -19.86
C THR A 32 -2.54 -9.47 -18.51
N TYR A 33 -2.48 -10.50 -17.66
CA TYR A 33 -2.85 -10.31 -16.25
C TYR A 33 -1.96 -9.20 -15.70
N GLU A 34 -2.59 -8.13 -15.26
CA GLU A 34 -1.86 -7.08 -14.56
C GLU A 34 -1.23 -7.71 -13.31
N THR A 35 0.09 -7.72 -13.23
CA THR A 35 0.83 -8.37 -12.14
C THR A 35 0.63 -7.67 -10.80
N PHE A 36 0.27 -6.37 -10.81
CA PHE A 36 -0.13 -5.57 -9.65
C PHE A 36 -1.05 -4.44 -10.13
N LYS A 37 -1.79 -3.83 -9.20
CA LYS A 37 -2.63 -2.66 -9.42
C LYS A 37 -1.88 -1.40 -8.99
N ILE A 38 -2.32 -0.23 -9.43
CA ILE A 38 -1.71 1.05 -9.08
C ILE A 38 -2.71 1.88 -8.29
N SER A 39 -2.27 2.43 -7.16
CA SER A 39 -2.98 3.43 -6.35
C SER A 39 -2.20 4.74 -6.31
N LEU A 40 -2.83 5.79 -5.78
CA LEU A 40 -2.21 7.07 -5.53
C LEU A 40 -2.26 7.37 -4.03
N ALA A 41 -1.10 7.59 -3.43
CA ALA A 41 -0.99 8.09 -2.08
C ALA A 41 -1.19 9.61 -2.08
N GLU A 42 -2.04 10.09 -1.17
CA GLU A 42 -2.39 11.50 -1.04
C GLU A 42 -1.19 12.39 -0.73
N TRP A 43 -0.17 11.81 -0.05
CA TRP A 43 1.08 12.51 0.22
C TRP A 43 1.80 12.99 -1.05
N SER A 44 1.57 12.37 -2.20
CA SER A 44 2.08 12.84 -3.49
C SER A 44 1.63 14.27 -3.86
N LEU A 45 0.56 14.77 -3.23
CA LEU A 45 0.00 16.12 -3.42
C LEU A 45 0.15 16.99 -2.16
N HIS A 46 1.08 16.63 -1.26
CA HIS A 46 1.20 17.25 0.07
C HIS A 46 1.44 18.76 0.04
N ARG A 47 2.22 19.26 -0.94
CA ARG A 47 2.49 20.70 -1.08
C ARG A 47 1.24 21.48 -1.47
N SER A 48 0.51 20.98 -2.48
CA SER A 48 -0.71 21.59 -2.98
C SER A 48 -1.85 21.53 -1.97
N LEU A 49 -1.95 20.44 -1.20
CA LEU A 49 -2.92 20.29 -0.12
C LEU A 49 -2.59 21.18 1.08
N GLN A 50 -1.31 21.29 1.45
CA GLN A 50 -0.87 22.14 2.57
C GLN A 50 -0.97 23.64 2.24
N SER A 51 -0.76 24.03 0.99
CA SER A 51 -0.95 25.42 0.53
C SER A 51 -2.42 25.80 0.36
N GLY A 52 -3.33 24.82 0.28
CA GLY A 52 -4.74 25.03 -0.01
C GLY A 52 -5.03 25.27 -1.50
N ASP A 53 -4.10 24.97 -2.39
CA ASP A 53 -4.31 25.01 -3.84
C ASP A 53 -5.22 23.87 -4.31
N ILE A 54 -5.30 22.79 -3.54
CA ILE A 54 -6.19 21.64 -3.72
C ILE A 54 -6.98 21.42 -2.44
N ASP A 55 -8.31 21.24 -2.56
CA ASP A 55 -9.14 20.77 -1.43
C ASP A 55 -8.98 19.26 -1.27
N HIS A 56 -8.86 18.78 -0.02
CA HIS A 56 -8.77 17.36 0.29
C HIS A 56 -9.89 16.54 -0.36
N LEU A 57 -11.10 17.07 -0.41
CA LEU A 57 -12.26 16.40 -1.02
C LEU A 57 -12.19 16.30 -2.56
N ASP A 58 -11.25 16.99 -3.22
CA ASP A 58 -11.03 16.88 -4.65
C ASP A 58 -10.00 15.80 -5.03
N PHE A 59 -9.35 15.18 -4.05
CA PHE A 59 -8.31 14.17 -4.26
C PHE A 59 -8.76 13.02 -5.16
N TYR A 60 -9.99 12.51 -4.98
CA TYR A 60 -10.56 11.43 -5.79
C TYR A 60 -10.68 11.81 -7.27
N SER A 61 -11.15 13.04 -7.50
CA SER A 61 -11.31 13.59 -8.85
C SER A 61 -9.97 13.74 -9.55
N ILE A 62 -8.95 14.22 -8.83
CA ILE A 62 -7.58 14.34 -9.35
C ILE A 62 -7.02 12.95 -9.69
N ALA A 63 -7.09 11.99 -8.77
CA ALA A 63 -6.61 10.63 -9.00
C ALA A 63 -7.26 10.02 -10.25
N LYS A 64 -8.58 10.17 -10.38
CA LYS A 64 -9.36 9.58 -11.48
C LYS A 64 -9.16 10.30 -12.81
N ASN A 65 -9.35 11.62 -12.81
CA ASN A 65 -9.47 12.38 -14.08
C ASN A 65 -8.12 12.78 -14.65
N GLU A 66 -7.10 13.07 -13.79
CA GLU A 66 -5.77 13.47 -14.23
C GLU A 66 -4.85 12.27 -14.50
N PHE A 67 -5.03 11.18 -13.76
CA PHE A 67 -4.11 10.03 -13.81
C PHE A 67 -4.77 8.71 -14.25
N GLY A 68 -6.11 8.65 -14.29
CA GLY A 68 -6.83 7.41 -14.57
C GLY A 68 -6.71 6.37 -13.47
N ILE A 69 -6.33 6.78 -12.25
CA ILE A 69 -6.15 5.89 -11.09
C ILE A 69 -7.48 5.78 -10.35
N SER A 70 -7.91 4.53 -10.06
CA SER A 70 -9.19 4.24 -9.41
C SER A 70 -9.01 3.63 -8.01
N ALA A 71 -7.90 3.93 -7.33
CA ALA A 71 -7.65 3.53 -5.94
C ALA A 71 -6.76 4.57 -5.26
N VAL A 72 -7.05 4.91 -4.01
CA VAL A 72 -6.38 5.97 -3.26
C VAL A 72 -6.02 5.54 -1.85
N GLU A 73 -5.00 6.19 -1.30
CA GLU A 73 -4.46 6.01 0.03
C GLU A 73 -4.40 7.38 0.71
N TYR A 74 -5.14 7.53 1.81
CA TYR A 74 -5.28 8.81 2.51
C TYR A 74 -4.14 9.06 3.47
N VAL A 75 -3.94 10.34 3.83
CA VAL A 75 -3.09 10.75 4.94
C VAL A 75 -3.91 11.54 5.94
N ASN A 76 -3.91 11.12 7.19
CA ASN A 76 -4.74 11.68 8.24
C ASN A 76 -4.51 13.18 8.48
N SER A 77 -3.32 13.70 8.18
CA SER A 77 -2.97 15.11 8.38
C SER A 77 -3.84 16.08 7.56
N PHE A 78 -4.42 15.63 6.44
CA PHE A 78 -5.27 16.48 5.60
C PHE A 78 -6.73 16.55 6.07
N PHE A 79 -7.13 15.68 7.01
CA PHE A 79 -8.47 15.71 7.63
C PHE A 79 -8.41 15.33 9.12
N PHE A 80 -7.39 15.80 9.82
CA PHE A 80 -7.01 15.36 11.17
C PHE A 80 -8.12 15.57 12.21
N ASP A 81 -8.87 16.67 12.14
CA ASP A 81 -10.00 16.98 13.02
C ASP A 81 -11.34 16.34 12.58
N LYS A 82 -11.32 15.55 11.49
CA LYS A 82 -12.53 14.97 10.89
C LYS A 82 -12.68 13.46 11.13
N ALA A 83 -11.74 12.79 11.80
CA ALA A 83 -11.77 11.34 12.02
C ALA A 83 -13.10 10.79 12.57
N LYS A 84 -13.83 11.58 13.37
CA LYS A 84 -15.15 11.25 13.95
C LYS A 84 -16.30 12.04 13.35
N ASN A 85 -16.05 12.85 12.34
CA ASN A 85 -17.08 13.64 11.67
C ASN A 85 -17.76 12.81 10.57
N LEU A 86 -18.85 12.14 10.92
CA LEU A 86 -19.57 11.26 9.99
C LEU A 86 -20.09 11.98 8.74
N THR A 87 -20.46 13.27 8.85
CA THR A 87 -20.88 14.05 7.67
C THR A 87 -19.73 14.20 6.69
N TYR A 88 -18.54 14.52 7.18
CA TYR A 88 -17.34 14.65 6.35
C TYR A 88 -16.90 13.32 5.76
N LEU A 89 -16.85 12.26 6.59
CA LEU A 89 -16.49 10.91 6.12
C LEU A 89 -17.51 10.38 5.08
N ASN A 90 -18.80 10.71 5.25
CA ASN A 90 -19.81 10.36 4.25
C ASN A 90 -19.59 11.12 2.92
N GLU A 91 -19.21 12.40 2.98
CA GLU A 91 -18.86 13.17 1.78
C GLU A 91 -17.66 12.55 1.05
N MET A 92 -16.58 12.19 1.79
CA MET A 92 -15.43 11.47 1.25
C MET A 92 -15.86 10.18 0.54
N LYS A 93 -16.66 9.35 1.23
CA LYS A 93 -17.15 8.08 0.70
C LYS A 93 -18.01 8.27 -0.55
N THR A 94 -18.94 9.21 -0.53
CA THR A 94 -19.84 9.48 -1.66
C THR A 94 -19.05 9.91 -2.88
N ARG A 95 -18.09 10.83 -2.75
CA ARG A 95 -17.25 11.27 -3.89
C ARG A 95 -16.40 10.15 -4.46
N ALA A 96 -15.85 9.28 -3.59
CA ALA A 96 -15.09 8.11 -4.04
C ALA A 96 -15.98 7.13 -4.80
N ASP A 97 -17.16 6.81 -4.27
CA ASP A 97 -18.13 5.87 -4.86
C ASP A 97 -18.66 6.40 -6.21
N ASP A 98 -19.02 7.68 -6.31
CA ASP A 98 -19.53 8.32 -7.54
C ASP A 98 -18.51 8.28 -8.70
N LEU A 99 -17.21 8.33 -8.36
CA LEU A 99 -16.12 8.24 -9.36
C LEU A 99 -15.62 6.81 -9.59
N GLY A 100 -16.14 5.83 -8.85
CA GLY A 100 -15.64 4.46 -8.87
C GLY A 100 -14.19 4.36 -8.39
N VAL A 101 -13.81 5.16 -7.39
CA VAL A 101 -12.49 5.18 -6.77
C VAL A 101 -12.54 4.40 -5.46
N LYS A 102 -11.64 3.44 -5.30
CA LYS A 102 -11.55 2.59 -4.11
C LYS A 102 -10.66 3.24 -3.05
N SER A 103 -11.15 3.33 -1.82
CA SER A 103 -10.36 3.68 -0.63
C SER A 103 -9.59 2.45 -0.13
N LEU A 104 -8.27 2.56 0.06
CA LEU A 104 -7.43 1.42 0.44
C LEU A 104 -6.97 1.47 1.89
N LEU A 105 -6.44 2.58 2.33
CA LEU A 105 -5.90 2.75 3.67
C LEU A 105 -5.87 4.22 4.10
N ILE A 106 -5.66 4.45 5.40
CA ILE A 106 -5.33 5.76 5.97
C ILE A 106 -3.94 5.69 6.58
N MET A 107 -3.01 6.53 6.12
CA MET A 107 -1.71 6.74 6.75
C MET A 107 -1.89 7.62 7.97
N CYS A 108 -1.49 7.14 9.15
CA CYS A 108 -1.69 7.81 10.43
C CYS A 108 -0.37 8.36 10.96
N ASP A 109 -0.25 9.68 10.97
CA ASP A 109 0.87 10.41 11.54
C ASP A 109 0.43 11.25 12.75
N ASN A 110 1.39 11.65 13.59
CA ASN A 110 1.20 12.57 14.73
C ASN A 110 0.25 12.07 15.84
N GLU A 111 -0.01 10.76 15.93
CA GLU A 111 -0.86 10.14 16.97
C GLU A 111 -0.06 9.60 18.18
N GLY A 112 1.25 9.89 18.24
CA GLY A 112 2.17 9.42 19.27
C GLY A 112 2.97 8.18 18.85
N ASN A 113 3.85 7.72 19.72
CA ASN A 113 4.76 6.63 19.42
C ASN A 113 4.22 5.29 19.95
N LEU A 114 3.93 4.36 19.07
CA LEU A 114 3.40 3.02 19.44
C LEU A 114 4.41 2.20 20.25
N GLY A 115 5.71 2.51 20.18
CA GLY A 115 6.75 1.92 21.01
C GLY A 115 7.29 2.88 22.09
N ASP A 116 6.51 3.83 22.63
CA ASP A 116 6.97 4.74 23.67
C ASP A 116 7.38 3.95 24.94
N PRO A 117 8.57 4.18 25.52
CA PRO A 117 8.99 3.51 26.75
C PRO A 117 8.09 3.83 27.95
N ASP A 118 7.48 5.00 28.01
CA ASP A 118 6.43 5.31 28.98
C ASP A 118 5.13 4.59 28.61
N SER A 119 4.73 3.64 29.46
CA SER A 119 3.54 2.82 29.21
C SER A 119 2.25 3.62 29.09
N LYS A 120 2.14 4.78 29.76
CA LYS A 120 0.96 5.67 29.66
C LYS A 120 0.93 6.37 28.31
N LYS A 121 2.08 6.90 27.87
CA LYS A 121 2.20 7.53 26.54
C LYS A 121 1.97 6.52 25.42
N ARG A 122 2.50 5.30 25.56
CA ARG A 122 2.27 4.21 24.62
C ARG A 122 0.79 3.83 24.55
N THR A 123 0.11 3.70 25.70
CA THR A 123 -1.34 3.45 25.72
C THR A 123 -2.12 4.60 25.07
N GLN A 124 -1.78 5.85 25.37
CA GLN A 124 -2.45 7.01 24.76
C GLN A 124 -2.23 7.01 23.22
N ALA A 125 -1.02 6.71 22.75
CA ALA A 125 -0.75 6.60 21.31
C ALA A 125 -1.63 5.52 20.65
N ILE A 126 -1.76 4.35 21.28
CA ILE A 126 -2.65 3.27 20.78
C ILE A 126 -4.10 3.77 20.70
N GLU A 127 -4.62 4.39 21.76
CA GLU A 127 -6.00 4.91 21.82
C GLU A 127 -6.25 6.04 20.82
N ASN A 128 -5.24 6.86 20.54
CA ASN A 128 -5.32 7.91 19.52
C ASN A 128 -5.54 7.33 18.10
N HIS A 129 -5.03 6.14 17.82
CA HIS A 129 -5.22 5.47 16.52
C HIS A 129 -6.60 4.83 16.37
N TYR A 130 -7.34 4.58 17.43
CA TYR A 130 -8.65 3.91 17.36
C TYR A 130 -9.62 4.64 16.42
N LYS A 131 -9.70 5.97 16.52
CA LYS A 131 -10.55 6.79 15.65
C LYS A 131 -10.24 6.63 14.17
N TRP A 132 -8.97 6.34 13.82
CA TRP A 132 -8.54 6.14 12.44
C TRP A 132 -8.88 4.74 11.93
N ALA A 133 -8.82 3.73 12.79
CA ALA A 133 -9.31 2.39 12.45
C ALA A 133 -10.84 2.41 12.21
N GLU A 134 -11.60 3.13 13.04
CA GLU A 134 -13.03 3.35 12.86
C GLU A 134 -13.34 4.13 11.57
N ALA A 135 -12.60 5.20 11.27
CA ALA A 135 -12.74 5.96 10.03
C ALA A 135 -12.38 5.13 8.80
N ALA A 136 -11.31 4.32 8.87
CA ALA A 136 -10.90 3.42 7.81
C ALA A 136 -11.98 2.37 7.50
N GLN A 137 -12.59 1.78 8.53
CA GLN A 137 -13.73 0.88 8.38
C GLN A 137 -14.91 1.57 7.67
N TYR A 138 -15.26 2.78 8.12
CA TYR A 138 -16.38 3.54 7.55
C TYR A 138 -16.16 3.86 6.06
N LEU A 139 -14.93 4.22 5.68
CA LEU A 139 -14.54 4.53 4.30
C LEU A 139 -14.35 3.30 3.41
N GLY A 140 -14.40 2.08 3.99
CA GLY A 140 -14.19 0.84 3.26
C GLY A 140 -12.73 0.52 2.96
N CYS A 141 -11.80 1.13 3.70
CA CYS A 141 -10.38 0.79 3.67
C CYS A 141 -10.13 -0.61 4.25
N HIS A 142 -9.00 -1.21 3.87
CA HIS A 142 -8.58 -2.50 4.44
C HIS A 142 -7.57 -2.37 5.58
N SER A 143 -6.95 -1.20 5.73
CA SER A 143 -5.84 -0.98 6.68
C SER A 143 -5.78 0.45 7.20
N ILE A 144 -5.13 0.61 8.34
CA ILE A 144 -4.43 1.84 8.70
C ILE A 144 -2.92 1.60 8.61
N ARG A 145 -2.14 2.57 8.09
CA ARG A 145 -0.69 2.55 8.16
C ARG A 145 -0.23 3.37 9.35
N VAL A 146 0.67 2.82 10.14
CA VAL A 146 1.19 3.43 11.35
C VAL A 146 2.72 3.40 11.37
N ASN A 147 3.33 4.19 12.26
CA ASN A 147 4.76 4.21 12.49
C ASN A 147 5.11 3.39 13.74
N ALA A 148 6.11 2.49 13.65
CA ALA A 148 6.60 1.70 14.78
C ALA A 148 7.69 2.44 15.57
N ARG A 149 7.55 3.76 15.75
CA ARG A 149 8.56 4.57 16.43
C ARG A 149 8.68 4.19 17.90
N SER A 150 9.93 4.00 18.34
CA SER A 150 10.29 3.62 19.70
C SER A 150 11.62 4.28 20.13
N PHE A 151 12.05 4.04 21.36
CA PHE A 151 13.29 4.56 21.94
C PHE A 151 13.93 3.53 22.85
N GLY A 152 15.25 3.59 23.00
CA GLY A 152 16.04 2.66 23.79
C GLY A 152 17.00 1.86 22.93
N THR A 153 17.50 0.75 23.44
CA THR A 153 18.35 -0.19 22.70
C THR A 153 17.56 -0.90 21.59
N TYR A 154 18.26 -1.56 20.68
CA TYR A 154 17.66 -2.32 19.58
C TYR A 154 16.60 -3.32 20.08
N ASP A 155 16.92 -4.12 21.09
CA ASP A 155 16.00 -5.13 21.64
C ASP A 155 14.85 -4.50 22.44
N GLU A 156 15.11 -3.45 23.23
CA GLU A 156 14.05 -2.73 23.95
C GLU A 156 13.03 -2.14 22.98
N GLN A 157 13.47 -1.56 21.86
CA GLN A 157 12.56 -1.01 20.85
C GLN A 157 11.71 -2.11 20.18
N ILE A 158 12.26 -3.31 19.95
CA ILE A 158 11.48 -4.45 19.45
C ILE A 158 10.34 -4.79 20.42
N GLU A 159 10.63 -4.95 21.71
CA GLU A 159 9.61 -5.32 22.70
C GLU A 159 8.53 -4.24 22.85
N LEU A 160 8.93 -2.98 22.89
CA LEU A 160 8.00 -1.85 23.03
C LEU A 160 7.11 -1.68 21.79
N ALA A 161 7.68 -1.75 20.59
CA ALA A 161 6.92 -1.68 19.34
C ALA A 161 5.97 -2.88 19.19
N THR A 162 6.43 -4.08 19.58
CA THR A 162 5.59 -5.29 19.57
C THR A 162 4.38 -5.13 20.49
N ASP A 163 4.53 -4.61 21.72
CA ASP A 163 3.42 -4.37 22.65
C ASP A 163 2.40 -3.41 22.05
N GLY A 164 2.87 -2.25 21.55
CA GLY A 164 1.96 -1.24 21.00
C GLY A 164 1.22 -1.72 19.75
N LEU A 165 1.94 -2.35 18.82
CA LEU A 165 1.35 -2.87 17.59
C LEU A 165 0.37 -4.01 17.84
N ARG A 166 0.68 -4.93 18.76
CA ARG A 166 -0.23 -6.02 19.11
C ARG A 166 -1.56 -5.48 19.62
N ARG A 167 -1.51 -4.61 20.62
CA ARG A 167 -2.71 -4.00 21.22
C ARG A 167 -3.55 -3.21 20.20
N LEU A 168 -2.91 -2.47 19.30
CA LEU A 168 -3.60 -1.76 18.24
C LEU A 168 -4.19 -2.72 17.21
N THR A 169 -3.47 -3.79 16.86
CA THR A 169 -3.94 -4.80 15.92
C THR A 169 -5.13 -5.58 16.46
N GLU A 170 -5.13 -5.94 17.75
CA GLU A 170 -6.26 -6.56 18.44
C GLU A 170 -7.53 -5.68 18.38
N PHE A 171 -7.37 -4.37 18.54
CA PHE A 171 -8.49 -3.43 18.33
C PHE A 171 -8.92 -3.40 16.85
N GLY A 172 -7.99 -3.26 15.93
CA GLY A 172 -8.28 -3.26 14.48
C GLY A 172 -8.98 -4.53 14.01
N ASP A 173 -8.66 -5.69 14.61
CA ASP A 173 -9.30 -6.97 14.29
C ASP A 173 -10.80 -6.95 14.58
N THR A 174 -11.25 -6.25 15.62
CA THR A 174 -12.68 -6.08 15.93
C THR A 174 -13.44 -5.31 14.84
N LEU A 175 -12.72 -4.60 13.97
CA LEU A 175 -13.24 -3.76 12.90
C LEU A 175 -12.94 -4.31 11.48
N ASP A 176 -12.32 -5.48 11.38
CA ASP A 176 -11.78 -6.03 10.12
C ASP A 176 -10.70 -5.16 9.46
N ILE A 177 -10.00 -4.33 10.23
CA ILE A 177 -8.94 -3.42 9.77
C ILE A 177 -7.56 -3.98 10.12
N ASN A 178 -6.66 -4.00 9.13
CA ASN A 178 -5.26 -4.35 9.38
C ASN A 178 -4.49 -3.15 9.93
N THR A 179 -3.53 -3.43 10.81
CA THR A 179 -2.50 -2.48 11.26
C THR A 179 -1.22 -2.78 10.48
N ILE A 180 -0.82 -1.90 9.58
CA ILE A 180 0.39 -2.09 8.77
C ILE A 180 1.43 -1.03 9.08
N VAL A 181 2.69 -1.43 9.07
CA VAL A 181 3.83 -0.56 9.40
C VAL A 181 4.63 -0.27 8.15
N GLU A 182 4.90 1.01 7.94
CA GLU A 182 5.85 1.46 6.92
C GLU A 182 7.27 1.50 7.50
N ASN A 183 8.28 1.13 6.69
CA ASN A 183 9.66 1.47 6.97
C ASN A 183 9.81 2.99 6.80
N HIS A 184 9.81 3.74 7.92
CA HIS A 184 9.70 5.21 7.92
C HIS A 184 10.64 5.86 8.94
N GLY A 185 11.95 5.70 8.72
CA GLY A 185 13.02 6.28 9.53
C GLY A 185 13.35 5.49 10.80
N GLY A 186 14.56 5.68 11.32
CA GLY A 186 15.05 4.96 12.49
C GLY A 186 15.08 3.45 12.28
N LEU A 187 14.91 2.67 13.35
CA LEU A 187 14.94 1.21 13.27
C LEU A 187 13.81 0.62 12.42
N SER A 188 12.69 1.31 12.21
CA SER A 188 11.67 0.82 11.28
C SER A 188 12.16 0.73 9.83
N SER A 189 13.21 1.50 9.47
CA SER A 189 13.89 1.41 8.17
C SER A 189 14.91 0.26 8.07
N ASN A 190 15.13 -0.50 9.16
CA ASN A 190 15.89 -1.74 9.15
C ASN A 190 14.92 -2.93 8.93
N GLY A 191 15.01 -3.56 7.76
CA GLY A 191 14.08 -4.64 7.40
C GLY A 191 14.12 -5.82 8.36
N GLU A 192 15.29 -6.20 8.87
CA GLU A 192 15.47 -7.26 9.87
C GLU A 192 14.80 -6.90 11.21
N TRP A 193 14.94 -5.65 11.65
CA TRP A 193 14.28 -5.18 12.87
C TRP A 193 12.75 -5.23 12.71
N LEU A 194 12.23 -4.66 11.62
CA LEU A 194 10.78 -4.56 11.42
C LEU A 194 10.15 -5.93 11.17
N SER A 195 10.80 -6.83 10.43
CA SER A 195 10.33 -8.21 10.27
C SER A 195 10.31 -8.97 11.60
N THR A 196 11.32 -8.78 12.47
CA THR A 196 11.31 -9.35 13.82
C THR A 196 10.14 -8.85 14.66
N VAL A 197 9.81 -7.56 14.56
CA VAL A 197 8.60 -7.01 15.23
C VAL A 197 7.34 -7.68 14.68
N MET A 198 7.20 -7.86 13.35
CA MET A 198 6.04 -8.56 12.76
C MET A 198 5.92 -10.00 13.28
N GLU A 199 7.03 -10.74 13.31
CA GLU A 199 7.08 -12.12 13.84
C GLU A 199 6.63 -12.17 15.31
N LYS A 200 7.10 -11.21 16.13
CA LYS A 200 6.74 -11.17 17.55
C LYS A 200 5.29 -10.75 17.79
N VAL A 201 4.73 -9.87 16.99
CA VAL A 201 3.29 -9.54 17.08
C VAL A 201 2.44 -10.75 16.74
N ASP A 202 2.83 -11.55 15.75
CA ASP A 202 2.20 -12.82 15.37
C ASP A 202 0.67 -12.74 15.31
N HIS A 203 0.16 -11.83 14.47
CA HIS A 203 -1.27 -11.64 14.28
C HIS A 203 -1.63 -11.52 12.79
N PRO A 204 -2.69 -12.18 12.29
CA PRO A 204 -3.01 -12.19 10.86
C PRO A 204 -3.32 -10.80 10.27
N ARG A 205 -3.70 -9.84 11.11
CA ARG A 205 -3.99 -8.45 10.70
C ARG A 205 -2.83 -7.49 10.87
N VAL A 206 -1.70 -7.89 11.47
CA VAL A 206 -0.48 -7.08 11.40
C VAL A 206 0.21 -7.29 10.06
N GLY A 207 0.92 -6.31 9.57
CA GLY A 207 1.71 -6.43 8.35
C GLY A 207 2.57 -5.21 8.10
N THR A 208 3.14 -5.16 6.91
CA THR A 208 3.97 -4.05 6.47
C THR A 208 3.37 -3.33 5.26
N LEU A 209 3.80 -2.08 5.09
CA LEU A 209 3.72 -1.30 3.86
C LEU A 209 5.17 -0.99 3.47
N PRO A 210 5.87 -1.90 2.76
CA PRO A 210 7.24 -1.64 2.32
C PRO A 210 7.29 -0.45 1.35
N ASP A 211 8.07 0.57 1.72
CA ASP A 211 8.33 1.75 0.91
C ASP A 211 9.69 1.64 0.21
N PHE A 212 9.77 2.06 -1.06
CA PHE A 212 10.95 1.92 -1.90
C PHE A 212 12.11 2.84 -1.51
N GLY A 213 11.83 3.96 -0.84
CA GLY A 213 12.78 5.03 -0.52
C GLY A 213 13.21 5.08 0.94
N ASN A 214 12.35 4.71 1.88
CA ASN A 214 12.50 4.96 3.31
C ASN A 214 13.42 3.97 4.03
N PHE A 215 14.70 3.92 3.63
CA PHE A 215 15.71 3.04 4.24
C PHE A 215 16.83 3.80 4.97
N LEU A 216 16.59 5.07 5.33
CA LEU A 216 17.51 5.86 6.16
C LEU A 216 17.30 5.50 7.63
N LEU A 217 18.35 4.99 8.30
CA LEU A 217 18.35 4.64 9.72
C LEU A 217 18.60 5.84 10.61
N GLU A 218 19.65 6.59 10.30
CA GLU A 218 20.07 7.82 10.95
C GLU A 218 20.89 8.64 9.95
N GLU A 219 21.35 9.82 10.33
CA GLU A 219 22.11 10.72 9.43
C GLU A 219 23.19 9.93 8.67
N ASP A 220 23.10 9.95 7.34
CA ASP A 220 23.98 9.26 6.39
C ASP A 220 24.12 7.73 6.52
N VAL A 221 23.33 7.07 7.35
CA VAL A 221 23.36 5.61 7.52
C VAL A 221 22.13 4.98 6.85
N TRP A 222 22.38 4.27 5.76
CA TRP A 222 21.32 3.63 4.98
C TRP A 222 21.32 2.12 5.13
N TYR A 223 20.15 1.54 5.31
CA TYR A 223 19.95 0.10 5.15
C TYR A 223 19.92 -0.27 3.66
N ASP A 224 20.38 -1.46 3.29
CA ASP A 224 20.23 -1.93 1.90
C ASP A 224 18.74 -2.09 1.58
N ARG A 225 18.21 -1.21 0.72
CA ARG A 225 16.77 -1.16 0.36
C ARG A 225 16.28 -2.44 -0.29
N TYR A 226 17.11 -3.13 -1.06
CA TYR A 226 16.72 -4.36 -1.73
C TYR A 226 16.75 -5.56 -0.78
N LYS A 227 17.65 -5.56 0.21
CA LYS A 227 17.63 -6.50 1.32
C LYS A 227 16.39 -6.27 2.17
N GLY A 228 16.17 -5.02 2.61
CA GLY A 228 15.02 -4.66 3.44
C GLY A 228 13.69 -4.97 2.77
N MET A 229 13.54 -4.66 1.47
CA MET A 229 12.35 -5.04 0.74
C MET A 229 12.08 -6.56 0.80
N LYS A 230 13.11 -7.40 0.60
CA LYS A 230 12.95 -8.86 0.69
C LYS A 230 12.52 -9.34 2.06
N GLU A 231 13.00 -8.68 3.12
CA GLU A 231 12.68 -9.00 4.51
C GLU A 231 11.25 -8.59 4.88
N LEU A 232 10.75 -7.49 4.29
CA LEU A 232 9.43 -6.94 4.61
C LEU A 232 8.29 -7.55 3.75
N MET A 233 8.58 -7.95 2.51
CA MET A 233 7.55 -8.48 1.60
C MET A 233 6.74 -9.67 2.12
N PRO A 234 7.28 -10.62 2.93
CA PRO A 234 6.47 -11.70 3.51
C PRO A 234 5.28 -11.22 4.37
N TYR A 235 5.35 -9.99 4.89
CA TYR A 235 4.31 -9.36 5.72
C TYR A 235 3.51 -8.30 4.99
N ALA A 236 3.82 -8.01 3.72
CA ALA A 236 3.25 -6.88 2.98
C ALA A 236 1.75 -7.03 2.74
N LYS A 237 1.00 -5.97 3.09
CA LYS A 237 -0.44 -5.82 2.79
C LYS A 237 -0.71 -4.62 1.88
N ALA A 238 0.27 -3.77 1.68
CA ALA A 238 0.35 -2.68 0.72
C ALA A 238 1.82 -2.47 0.35
N VAL A 239 2.12 -1.69 -0.70
CA VAL A 239 3.48 -1.35 -1.12
C VAL A 239 3.49 0.10 -1.58
N SER A 240 4.47 0.91 -1.12
CA SER A 240 4.67 2.29 -1.55
C SER A 240 5.81 2.39 -2.56
N ALA A 241 5.49 2.87 -3.76
CA ALA A 241 6.44 3.21 -4.80
C ALA A 241 6.90 4.67 -4.65
N LYS A 242 7.62 4.96 -3.56
CA LYS A 242 8.21 6.28 -3.33
C LYS A 242 9.17 6.66 -4.45
N SER A 243 9.04 7.87 -4.94
CA SER A 243 9.87 8.43 -6.01
C SER A 243 10.23 9.87 -5.72
N HIS A 244 11.39 10.29 -6.19
CA HIS A 244 11.87 11.65 -6.05
C HIS A 244 12.22 12.26 -7.41
N GLU A 245 13.31 11.80 -8.03
CA GLU A 245 13.87 12.41 -9.23
C GLU A 245 14.01 11.39 -10.36
N PHE A 246 13.92 11.86 -11.60
CA PHE A 246 13.93 11.02 -12.78
C PHE A 246 15.04 11.43 -13.75
N ASP A 247 15.64 10.44 -14.39
CA ASP A 247 16.56 10.64 -15.50
C ASP A 247 15.82 10.97 -16.81
N ASN A 248 16.59 11.33 -17.86
CA ASN A 248 16.03 11.64 -19.19
C ASN A 248 15.31 10.47 -19.88
N ASN A 249 15.42 9.25 -19.34
CA ASN A 249 14.73 8.05 -19.83
C ASN A 249 13.48 7.73 -19.00
N GLY A 250 13.17 8.55 -18.00
CA GLY A 250 12.05 8.37 -17.08
C GLY A 250 12.27 7.25 -16.06
N ASN A 251 13.52 6.93 -15.71
CA ASN A 251 13.82 6.04 -14.59
C ASN A 251 14.04 6.86 -13.33
N GLU A 252 13.54 6.38 -12.20
CA GLU A 252 13.82 6.96 -10.89
C GLU A 252 15.31 6.79 -10.56
N THR A 253 15.95 7.87 -10.04
CA THR A 253 17.42 7.93 -9.92
C THR A 253 17.94 7.34 -8.61
N GLY A 254 17.16 7.32 -7.55
CA GLY A 254 17.54 6.79 -6.23
C GLY A 254 17.25 5.29 -6.07
N THR A 255 16.26 4.76 -6.80
CA THR A 255 15.80 3.36 -6.70
C THR A 255 15.66 2.73 -8.08
N ASP A 256 16.32 1.60 -8.30
CA ASP A 256 16.06 0.78 -9.50
C ASP A 256 14.70 0.09 -9.37
N TYR A 257 13.68 0.66 -10.01
CA TYR A 257 12.31 0.17 -9.98
C TYR A 257 12.15 -1.23 -10.62
N TYR A 258 12.97 -1.58 -11.61
CA TYR A 258 12.92 -2.93 -12.20
C TYR A 258 13.37 -3.98 -11.19
N LYS A 259 14.47 -3.71 -10.49
CA LYS A 259 14.98 -4.59 -9.44
C LYS A 259 14.03 -4.65 -8.25
N MET A 260 13.46 -3.51 -7.85
CA MET A 260 12.56 -3.38 -6.71
C MET A 260 11.24 -4.12 -6.95
N LEU A 261 10.58 -3.86 -8.09
CA LEU A 261 9.33 -4.53 -8.44
C LEU A 261 9.51 -6.01 -8.73
N LYS A 262 10.69 -6.42 -9.22
CA LYS A 262 10.98 -7.86 -9.31
C LYS A 262 10.95 -8.53 -7.94
N ILE A 263 11.48 -7.90 -6.90
CA ILE A 263 11.41 -8.43 -5.51
C ILE A 263 9.96 -8.53 -5.04
N VAL A 264 9.16 -7.49 -5.29
CA VAL A 264 7.73 -7.44 -4.93
C VAL A 264 6.97 -8.59 -5.60
N LEU A 265 7.18 -8.80 -6.91
CA LEU A 265 6.49 -9.83 -7.69
C LEU A 265 6.98 -11.24 -7.37
N ASP A 266 8.29 -11.43 -7.16
CA ASP A 266 8.87 -12.72 -6.75
C ASP A 266 8.32 -13.18 -5.38
N ALA A 267 7.89 -12.25 -4.52
CA ALA A 267 7.22 -12.55 -3.27
C ALA A 267 5.73 -12.96 -3.44
N GLY A 268 5.21 -12.95 -4.67
CA GLY A 268 3.81 -13.30 -4.98
C GLY A 268 2.80 -12.18 -4.71
N TYR A 269 3.25 -10.93 -4.57
CA TYR A 269 2.36 -9.80 -4.32
C TYR A 269 1.60 -9.40 -5.59
N ASP A 270 0.27 -9.33 -5.52
CA ASP A 270 -0.67 -8.98 -6.60
C ASP A 270 -1.61 -7.81 -6.22
N GLY A 271 -1.31 -7.15 -5.10
CA GLY A 271 -2.07 -6.04 -4.54
C GLY A 271 -1.85 -4.70 -5.26
N TYR A 272 -2.03 -3.62 -4.50
CA TYR A 272 -1.80 -2.27 -4.99
C TYR A 272 -0.37 -1.80 -4.67
N VAL A 273 0.25 -1.15 -5.66
CA VAL A 273 1.50 -0.41 -5.51
C VAL A 273 1.14 1.07 -5.58
N GLY A 274 1.25 1.75 -4.46
CA GLY A 274 0.87 3.16 -4.28
C GLY A 274 1.95 4.09 -4.81
N ILE A 275 1.57 5.03 -5.66
CA ILE A 275 2.46 6.12 -6.08
C ILE A 275 2.60 7.09 -4.91
N GLU A 276 3.84 7.37 -4.50
CA GLU A 276 4.16 8.38 -3.50
C GLU A 276 5.35 9.22 -3.98
N TYR A 277 5.03 10.36 -4.62
CA TYR A 277 6.04 11.28 -5.14
C TYR A 277 6.40 12.35 -4.10
N GLU A 278 7.70 12.51 -3.83
CA GLU A 278 8.25 13.51 -2.91
C GLU A 278 9.38 14.37 -3.52
N GLY A 279 9.61 14.23 -4.82
CA GLY A 279 10.65 15.01 -5.52
C GLY A 279 10.36 16.52 -5.55
N THR A 280 11.41 17.29 -5.77
CA THR A 280 11.35 18.76 -5.75
C THR A 280 11.65 19.41 -7.10
N VAL A 281 12.20 18.66 -8.05
CA VAL A 281 12.55 19.16 -9.40
C VAL A 281 11.31 19.30 -10.27
N HIS A 282 10.38 18.37 -10.18
CA HIS A 282 9.13 18.41 -10.91
C HIS A 282 7.97 18.91 -10.04
N SER A 283 6.90 19.40 -10.67
CA SER A 283 5.64 19.60 -9.97
C SER A 283 5.09 18.25 -9.47
N GLU A 284 4.23 18.26 -8.44
CA GLU A 284 3.59 17.04 -7.94
C GLU A 284 2.84 16.29 -9.05
N MET A 285 2.08 17.03 -9.86
CA MET A 285 1.35 16.45 -10.99
C MET A 285 2.27 15.77 -12.02
N GLU A 286 3.41 16.35 -12.31
CA GLU A 286 4.38 15.78 -13.24
C GLU A 286 5.11 14.58 -12.62
N GLY A 287 5.54 14.67 -11.36
CA GLY A 287 6.20 13.57 -10.66
C GLY A 287 5.29 12.35 -10.53
N ILE A 288 4.01 12.55 -10.24
CA ILE A 288 3.01 11.46 -10.24
C ILE A 288 2.90 10.82 -11.63
N ARG A 289 2.88 11.61 -12.72
CA ARG A 289 2.84 11.06 -14.09
C ARG A 289 4.09 10.25 -14.42
N LEU A 290 5.26 10.74 -14.08
CA LEU A 290 6.53 10.03 -14.31
C LEU A 290 6.57 8.70 -13.55
N THR A 291 6.14 8.70 -12.29
CA THR A 291 6.06 7.46 -11.48
C THR A 291 5.06 6.48 -12.07
N LEU A 292 3.88 6.96 -12.48
CA LEU A 292 2.85 6.15 -13.12
C LEU A 292 3.33 5.49 -14.41
N GLU A 293 4.02 6.27 -15.27
CA GLU A 293 4.55 5.74 -16.54
C GLU A 293 5.68 4.72 -16.29
N LEU A 294 6.54 4.96 -15.29
CA LEU A 294 7.57 4.01 -14.89
C LEU A 294 6.96 2.70 -14.39
N LEU A 295 5.95 2.75 -13.51
CA LEU A 295 5.24 1.56 -13.03
C LEU A 295 4.57 0.80 -14.18
N LYS A 296 3.90 1.49 -15.12
CA LYS A 296 3.32 0.88 -16.33
C LYS A 296 4.38 0.24 -17.24
N LYS A 297 5.55 0.86 -17.38
CA LYS A 297 6.66 0.35 -18.19
C LYS A 297 7.25 -0.92 -17.60
N VAL A 298 7.41 -0.98 -16.27
CA VAL A 298 7.91 -2.19 -15.58
C VAL A 298 6.88 -3.31 -15.63
N ARG A 299 5.60 -3.03 -15.46
CA ARG A 299 4.49 -4.00 -15.49
C ARG A 299 4.36 -4.74 -16.83
N LYS A 300 4.80 -4.15 -17.94
CA LYS A 300 4.73 -4.72 -19.29
C LYS A 300 5.90 -5.65 -19.64
N LYS A 301 6.91 -5.75 -18.79
CA LYS A 301 8.08 -6.62 -19.00
C LYS A 301 7.94 -7.95 -18.28
#